data_7d6245e23d93a485f21e4fd5ab9a02c1
#
_entry.id   7d6245e23d93a485f21e4fd5ab9a02c1
#
_cell.length_a   1.000
_cell.length_b   1.000
_cell.length_c   1.000
_cell.angle_alpha   90.00
_cell.angle_beta   90.00
_cell.angle_gamma   90.00
#
_symmetry.space_group_name_H-M   'P 1'
#
loop_
_entity.id
_entity.type
_entity.pdbx_description
1 polymer ?
#
loop_
_entity_poly.entity_id
_entity_poly.type
_entity_poly.pdbx_seq_one_letter_code
_entity_poly.pdbx_strand_id
1 'polypeptide(L)'
;MVNNNYKYTILKTVIDRGMQLMQNDVSEDMFQIWLKYSQSVIEQIANGTTFHIGYLQVILSTMASTILPYQKLSMCLKYLIGILPLIK
;
A
#
# COMPACT_ATOMS: atom_id res chain seq x y z
N MET A 1 1.59 21.15 19.19
CA MET A 1 1.19 19.79 19.57
C MET A 1 1.57 18.81 18.49
N VAL A 2 2.25 17.74 18.85
CA VAL A 2 2.55 16.70 17.89
C VAL A 2 1.26 15.93 17.60
N ASN A 3 0.93 15.85 16.34
CA ASN A 3 -0.25 15.14 15.92
C ASN A 3 0.15 13.84 15.24
N ASN A 4 -0.04 12.73 15.93
CA ASN A 4 0.28 11.42 15.40
C ASN A 4 -0.64 11.00 14.25
N ASN A 5 -1.71 11.77 14.02
CA ASN A 5 -2.65 11.48 12.95
C ASN A 5 -2.05 11.66 11.57
N TYR A 6 -0.88 12.33 11.45
CA TYR A 6 -0.30 12.50 10.13
C TYR A 6 0.06 11.15 9.48
N LYS A 7 0.56 10.20 10.27
CA LYS A 7 0.87 8.87 9.74
C LYS A 7 -0.38 8.16 9.24
N TYR A 8 -1.44 8.21 10.03
CA TYR A 8 -2.72 7.65 9.64
C TYR A 8 -3.24 8.32 8.36
N THR A 9 -3.19 9.64 8.31
CA THR A 9 -3.71 10.41 7.18
C THR A 9 -2.94 10.10 5.90
N ILE A 10 -1.61 10.03 5.97
CA ILE A 10 -0.78 9.70 4.81
C ILE A 10 -1.10 8.30 4.30
N LEU A 11 -1.19 7.33 5.20
CA LEU A 11 -1.49 5.95 4.80
C LEU A 11 -2.90 5.85 4.23
N LYS A 12 -3.88 6.52 4.86
CA LYS A 12 -5.23 6.53 4.35
C LYS A 12 -5.31 7.11 2.95
N THR A 13 -4.54 8.17 2.67
CA THR A 13 -4.49 8.76 1.34
C THR A 13 -3.96 7.77 0.31
N VAL A 14 -2.93 7.01 0.64
CA VAL A 14 -2.41 5.96 -0.25
C VAL A 14 -3.48 4.92 -0.54
N ILE A 15 -4.18 4.49 0.50
CA ILE A 15 -5.25 3.49 0.36
C ILE A 15 -6.37 4.03 -0.53
N ASP A 16 -6.81 5.26 -0.28
CA ASP A 16 -7.88 5.87 -1.05
C ASP A 16 -7.52 5.98 -2.54
N ARG A 17 -6.28 6.34 -2.84
CA ARG A 17 -5.82 6.40 -4.23
C ARG A 17 -5.80 5.03 -4.89
N GLY A 18 -5.36 4.00 -4.16
CA GLY A 18 -5.42 2.64 -4.66
C GLY A 18 -6.85 2.19 -4.95
N MET A 19 -7.76 2.52 -4.06
CA MET A 19 -9.17 2.19 -4.24
C MET A 19 -9.78 2.90 -5.44
N GLN A 20 -9.37 4.15 -5.69
CA GLN A 20 -9.80 4.87 -6.88
C GLN A 20 -9.31 4.20 -8.16
N LEU A 21 -8.07 3.71 -8.17
CA LEU A 21 -7.54 2.98 -9.32
C LEU A 21 -8.36 1.72 -9.59
N MET A 22 -8.84 1.05 -8.55
CA MET A 22 -9.63 -0.18 -8.71
C MET A 22 -10.99 0.06 -9.35
N GLN A 23 -11.46 1.30 -9.40
CA GLN A 23 -12.72 1.64 -10.06
C GLN A 23 -12.58 1.69 -11.57
N ASN A 24 -11.36 1.66 -12.08
CA ASN A 24 -11.05 1.68 -13.51
C ASN A 24 -10.24 0.44 -13.87
N ASP A 25 -9.94 0.28 -15.15
CA ASP A 25 -9.04 -0.78 -15.58
C ASP A 25 -7.63 -0.48 -15.09
N VAL A 26 -7.08 -1.37 -14.29
CA VAL A 26 -5.74 -1.19 -13.72
C VAL A 26 -4.72 -1.82 -14.67
N SER A 27 -3.84 -0.98 -15.22
CA SER A 27 -2.71 -1.47 -16.00
C SER A 27 -1.52 -1.80 -15.07
N GLU A 28 -0.57 -2.57 -15.60
CA GLU A 28 0.65 -2.87 -14.85
C GLU A 28 1.41 -1.58 -14.49
N ASP A 29 1.48 -0.63 -15.44
CA ASP A 29 2.17 0.64 -15.19
C ASP A 29 1.50 1.45 -14.07
N MET A 30 0.18 1.51 -14.08
CA MET A 30 -0.57 2.21 -13.03
C MET A 30 -0.32 1.57 -11.67
N PHE A 31 -0.34 0.25 -11.62
CA PHE A 31 -0.04 -0.47 -10.38
C PHE A 31 1.37 -0.17 -9.91
N GLN A 32 2.37 -0.20 -10.80
CA GLN A 32 3.76 0.02 -10.42
C GLN A 32 3.99 1.43 -9.87
N ILE A 33 3.37 2.45 -10.47
CA ILE A 33 3.47 3.82 -9.98
C ILE A 33 2.87 3.92 -8.58
N TRP A 34 1.68 3.37 -8.38
CA TRP A 34 1.04 3.37 -7.07
C TRP A 34 1.85 2.58 -6.05
N LEU A 35 2.41 1.44 -6.47
CA LEU A 35 3.21 0.59 -5.59
C LEU A 35 4.43 1.33 -5.05
N LYS A 36 5.16 2.03 -5.91
CA LYS A 36 6.32 2.83 -5.48
C LYS A 36 5.90 3.89 -4.49
N TYR A 37 4.79 4.55 -4.75
CA TYR A 37 4.26 5.56 -3.85
C TYR A 37 3.90 4.95 -2.48
N SER A 38 3.17 3.84 -2.48
CA SER A 38 2.78 3.17 -1.23
C SER A 38 3.98 2.68 -0.45
N GLN A 39 4.96 2.13 -1.14
CA GLN A 39 6.18 1.63 -0.52
C GLN A 39 6.96 2.76 0.15
N SER A 40 7.08 3.89 -0.55
CA SER A 40 7.74 5.08 -0.01
C SER A 40 7.06 5.58 1.26
N VAL A 41 5.73 5.58 1.27
CA VAL A 41 4.96 6.01 2.45
C VAL A 41 5.19 5.05 3.62
N ILE A 42 5.14 3.76 3.39
CA ILE A 42 5.38 2.78 4.45
C ILE A 42 6.81 2.94 5.01
N GLU A 43 7.79 3.18 4.16
CA GLU A 43 9.15 3.46 4.63
C GLU A 43 9.20 4.72 5.49
N GLN A 44 8.45 5.74 5.10
CA GLN A 44 8.44 7.01 5.82
C GLN A 44 7.84 6.88 7.23
N ILE A 45 6.75 6.13 7.37
CA ILE A 45 5.98 6.09 8.61
C ILE A 45 6.30 4.89 9.50
N ALA A 46 6.88 3.83 8.94
CA ALA A 46 7.02 2.55 9.66
C ALA A 46 8.32 1.81 9.29
N ASN A 47 9.36 2.52 8.88
CA ASN A 47 10.61 1.92 8.43
C ASN A 47 11.19 0.97 9.49
N GLY A 48 11.52 -0.23 9.06
CA GLY A 48 12.14 -1.24 9.92
C GLY A 48 11.21 -1.96 10.87
N THR A 49 9.92 -1.59 10.89
CA THR A 49 8.94 -2.27 11.73
C THR A 49 8.41 -3.53 11.06
N THR A 50 7.66 -4.33 11.83
CA THR A 50 7.00 -5.51 11.30
C THR A 50 6.00 -5.14 10.20
N PHE A 51 5.40 -3.96 10.25
CA PHE A 51 4.49 -3.47 9.20
C PHE A 51 5.23 -3.29 7.88
N HIS A 52 6.42 -2.69 7.93
CA HIS A 52 7.24 -2.50 6.74
C HIS A 52 7.68 -3.84 6.16
N ILE A 53 8.21 -4.71 6.99
CA ILE A 53 8.67 -6.03 6.57
C ILE A 53 7.51 -6.84 5.98
N GLY A 54 6.36 -6.81 6.63
CA GLY A 54 5.16 -7.51 6.14
C GLY A 54 4.71 -7.00 4.79
N TYR A 55 4.78 -5.68 4.57
CA TYR A 55 4.41 -5.12 3.28
C TYR A 55 5.35 -5.56 2.17
N LEU A 56 6.66 -5.60 2.45
CA LEU A 56 7.63 -6.11 1.48
C LEU A 56 7.33 -7.55 1.08
N GLN A 57 6.90 -8.37 2.03
CA GLN A 57 6.51 -9.76 1.75
C GLN A 57 5.28 -9.82 0.85
N VAL A 58 4.29 -8.95 1.07
CA VAL A 58 3.12 -8.86 0.21
C VAL A 58 3.55 -8.45 -1.20
N ILE A 59 4.42 -7.47 -1.33
CA ILE A 59 4.92 -7.02 -2.63
C ILE A 59 5.60 -8.18 -3.37
N LEU A 60 6.44 -8.94 -2.68
CA LEU A 60 7.08 -10.12 -3.28
C LEU A 60 6.03 -11.12 -3.78
N SER A 61 4.95 -11.30 -3.02
CA SER A 61 3.87 -12.21 -3.43
C SER A 61 3.16 -11.74 -4.70
N THR A 62 3.21 -10.44 -5.02
CA THR A 62 2.59 -9.90 -6.24
C THR A 62 3.44 -10.08 -7.49
N MET A 63 4.68 -10.56 -7.35
CA MET A 63 5.62 -10.63 -8.47
C MET A 63 5.43 -11.85 -9.36
N ALA A 64 4.52 -12.75 -9.00
CA ALA A 64 4.20 -13.89 -9.85
C ALA A 64 3.58 -13.40 -11.16
N SER A 65 4.07 -13.91 -12.30
CA SER A 65 3.68 -13.43 -13.62
C SER A 65 2.22 -13.70 -13.96
N THR A 66 1.59 -14.63 -13.26
CA THR A 66 0.20 -15.01 -13.49
C THR A 66 -0.81 -14.12 -12.78
N ILE A 67 -0.35 -13.21 -11.92
CA ILE A 67 -1.24 -12.35 -11.14
C ILE A 67 -1.52 -11.08 -11.94
N LEU A 68 -2.80 -10.76 -12.12
CA LEU A 68 -3.23 -9.57 -12.86
C LEU A 68 -2.98 -8.31 -12.02
N PRO A 69 -2.76 -7.14 -12.65
CA PRO A 69 -2.52 -5.89 -11.91
C PRO A 69 -3.63 -5.56 -10.91
N TYR A 70 -4.89 -5.80 -11.27
CA TYR A 70 -6.00 -5.58 -10.36
C TYR A 70 -5.86 -6.44 -9.10
N GLN A 71 -5.49 -7.70 -9.28
CA GLN A 71 -5.29 -8.62 -8.15
C GLN A 71 -4.11 -8.21 -7.29
N LYS A 72 -3.02 -7.78 -7.92
CA LYS A 72 -1.86 -7.26 -7.21
C LYS A 72 -2.23 -6.08 -6.33
N LEU A 73 -2.97 -5.13 -6.91
CA LEU A 73 -3.43 -3.95 -6.18
C LEU A 73 -4.33 -4.33 -5.01
N SER A 74 -5.24 -5.26 -5.23
CA SER A 74 -6.14 -5.77 -4.19
C SER A 74 -5.35 -6.38 -3.03
N MET A 75 -4.33 -7.18 -3.31
CA MET A 75 -3.50 -7.80 -2.28
C MET A 75 -2.80 -6.75 -1.42
N CYS A 76 -2.22 -5.74 -2.06
CA CYS A 76 -1.54 -4.67 -1.34
C CYS A 76 -2.53 -3.84 -0.51
N LEU A 77 -3.68 -3.51 -1.08
CA LEU A 77 -4.70 -2.73 -0.37
C LEU A 77 -5.23 -3.46 0.86
N LYS A 78 -5.48 -4.76 0.75
CA LYS A 78 -5.94 -5.55 1.89
C LYS A 78 -4.96 -5.47 3.05
N TYR A 79 -3.67 -5.56 2.75
CA TYR A 79 -2.66 -5.47 3.79
C TYR A 79 -2.65 -4.08 4.43
N LEU A 80 -2.64 -3.02 3.61
CA LEU A 80 -2.59 -1.66 4.11
C LEU A 80 -3.84 -1.30 4.91
N ILE A 81 -5.01 -1.72 4.46
CA ILE A 81 -6.26 -1.51 5.20
C ILE A 81 -6.19 -2.22 6.55
N GLY A 82 -5.61 -3.42 6.58
CA GLY A 82 -5.48 -4.18 7.82
C GLY A 82 -4.58 -3.53 8.85
N ILE A 83 -3.52 -2.84 8.42
CA ILE A 83 -2.59 -2.20 9.36
C ILE A 83 -2.99 -0.75 9.69
N LEU A 84 -3.87 -0.14 8.91
CA LEU A 84 -4.24 1.26 9.10
C LEU A 84 -4.69 1.58 10.53
N PRO A 85 -5.60 0.79 11.16
CA PRO A 85 -6.02 1.10 12.53
C PRO A 85 -4.92 0.88 13.55
N LEU A 86 -3.83 0.22 13.18
CA LEU A 86 -2.71 -0.05 14.09
C LEU A 86 -1.63 1.03 14.01
N ILE A 87 -1.70 1.91 13.02
CA ILE A 87 -0.75 3.01 12.87
C ILE A 87 -1.14 4.14 13.81
N LYS A 88 -0.18 4.55 14.63
CA LYS A 88 -0.40 5.61 15.61
C LYS A 88 0.63 6.71 15.51
#